data_db50123c61574a8c631df96c9428f550
#
_entry.id   db50123c61574a8c631df96c9428f550
#
_cell.length_a   1.000
_cell.length_b   1.000
_cell.length_c   1.000
_cell.angle_alpha   90.00
_cell.angle_beta   90.00
_cell.angle_gamma   90.00
#
_symmetry.space_group_name_H-M   'P 1'
#
loop_
_entity.id
_entity.type
_entity.pdbx_description
1 polymer ?
#
loop_
_entity_poly.entity_id
_entity_poly.type
_entity_poly.pdbx_seq_one_letter_code
_entity_poly.pdbx_strand_id
1 'polypeptide(L)'
;MSFISRAALFIVLAIALGTAQAQQKLYRWTDASGNVHVTDTAPPRDAKLVEMKIYGGGAAAGEAPYALRDAQTKFPVTLYTAPSCKEPCAQARAALNKRGVPFSEVQVWNEETNAKLKEISNSNEVPVLTVGRSVQKGFEQGAYDSLLDSAGYPRAGILPEGKVAAPEAPKGYIPPAQRAEPSRPEAEPVAQEPPKKLGPYAPRFSEASESQK
;
A
#
# COMPACT_ATOMS: atom_id res chain seq x y z
N MET A 1 63.29 2.04 27.00
CA MET A 1 61.88 2.37 26.73
C MET A 1 61.56 2.63 25.25
N SER A 2 62.37 2.13 24.28
CA SER A 2 62.18 2.47 22.85
C SER A 2 61.76 1.31 21.95
N PHE A 3 61.74 0.08 22.39
CA PHE A 3 61.42 -1.08 21.55
C PHE A 3 59.88 -1.41 21.52
N ILE A 4 59.17 -1.09 22.59
CA ILE A 4 57.73 -1.36 22.69
C ILE A 4 56.92 -0.39 21.78
N SER A 5 57.40 0.85 21.57
CA SER A 5 56.70 1.84 20.76
C SER A 5 56.73 1.56 19.25
N ARG A 6 57.77 0.86 18.77
CA ARG A 6 57.87 0.51 17.33
C ARG A 6 57.07 -0.71 16.97
N ALA A 7 56.91 -1.68 17.86
CA ALA A 7 56.05 -2.83 17.64
C ALA A 7 54.55 -2.47 17.60
N ALA A 8 54.13 -1.53 18.46
CA ALA A 8 52.77 -1.00 18.46
C ALA A 8 52.38 -0.26 17.17
N LEU A 9 53.33 0.46 16.57
CA LEU A 9 53.13 1.19 15.32
C LEU A 9 52.95 0.26 14.12
N PHE A 10 53.63 -0.87 14.07
CA PHE A 10 53.44 -1.88 13.01
C PHE A 10 52.13 -2.64 13.12
N ILE A 11 51.62 -2.89 14.32
CA ILE A 11 50.33 -3.56 14.55
C ILE A 11 49.17 -2.64 14.12
N VAL A 12 49.24 -1.35 14.38
CA VAL A 12 48.21 -0.38 13.95
C VAL A 12 48.17 -0.19 12.42
N LEU A 13 49.35 -0.29 11.76
CA LEU A 13 49.39 -0.17 10.29
C LEU A 13 48.88 -1.45 9.59
N ALA A 14 48.93 -2.63 10.21
CA ALA A 14 48.44 -3.86 9.63
C ALA A 14 46.91 -3.98 9.68
N ILE A 15 46.21 -3.25 10.56
CA ILE A 15 44.75 -3.24 10.67
C ILE A 15 44.08 -2.32 9.63
N ALA A 16 44.85 -1.40 9.02
CA ALA A 16 44.35 -0.47 8.01
C ALA A 16 44.26 -1.05 6.58
N LEU A 17 44.67 -2.31 6.35
CA LEU A 17 44.42 -3.05 5.12
C LEU A 17 42.96 -3.56 5.15
N GLY A 18 42.03 -2.63 5.04
CA GLY A 18 40.62 -2.91 4.85
C GLY A 18 40.47 -3.86 3.65
N THR A 19 39.82 -4.99 3.86
CA THR A 19 39.43 -5.92 2.82
C THR A 19 38.60 -5.19 1.79
N ALA A 20 39.19 -4.85 0.65
CA ALA A 20 38.45 -4.37 -0.52
C ALA A 20 37.53 -5.52 -0.95
N GLN A 21 36.27 -5.45 -0.59
CA GLN A 21 35.24 -6.38 -1.05
C GLN A 21 35.07 -6.12 -2.56
N ALA A 22 35.59 -7.03 -3.36
CA ALA A 22 35.38 -6.98 -4.81
C ALA A 22 33.91 -7.24 -5.12
N GLN A 23 33.20 -6.21 -5.56
CA GLN A 23 31.84 -6.34 -6.09
C GLN A 23 31.92 -7.00 -7.45
N GLN A 24 31.43 -8.23 -7.58
CA GLN A 24 31.30 -8.90 -8.86
C GLN A 24 30.10 -8.33 -9.61
N LYS A 25 30.34 -7.81 -10.80
CA LYS A 25 29.31 -7.36 -11.74
C LYS A 25 29.02 -8.52 -12.70
N LEU A 26 27.79 -8.94 -12.79
CA LEU A 26 27.36 -9.95 -13.75
C LEU A 26 26.40 -9.29 -14.75
N TYR A 27 26.70 -9.43 -16.04
CA TYR A 27 25.89 -8.92 -17.12
C TYR A 27 25.13 -10.08 -17.77
N ARG A 28 23.81 -9.93 -17.87
CA ARG A 28 22.97 -10.80 -18.67
C ARG A 28 22.56 -10.03 -19.92
N TRP A 29 22.90 -10.57 -21.08
CA TRP A 29 22.61 -9.90 -22.36
C TRP A 29 22.21 -10.93 -23.43
N THR A 30 21.56 -10.45 -24.48
CA THR A 30 21.11 -11.28 -25.60
C THR A 30 21.84 -10.87 -26.87
N ASP A 31 22.37 -11.83 -27.60
CA ASP A 31 23.02 -11.58 -28.87
C ASP A 31 22.03 -11.31 -30.02
N ALA A 32 22.53 -11.00 -31.21
CA ALA A 32 21.71 -10.75 -32.38
C ALA A 32 20.89 -11.97 -32.82
N SER A 33 21.33 -13.17 -32.44
CA SER A 33 20.69 -14.46 -32.72
C SER A 33 19.63 -14.85 -31.67
N GLY A 34 19.48 -14.07 -30.61
CA GLY A 34 18.51 -14.33 -29.56
C GLY A 34 19.03 -15.21 -28.43
N ASN A 35 20.31 -15.58 -28.40
CA ASN A 35 20.89 -16.37 -27.32
C ASN A 35 21.18 -15.50 -26.11
N VAL A 36 20.92 -16.03 -24.92
CA VAL A 36 21.17 -15.35 -23.63
C VAL A 36 22.55 -15.72 -23.13
N HIS A 37 23.36 -14.70 -22.90
CA HIS A 37 24.71 -14.81 -22.33
C HIS A 37 24.73 -14.24 -20.91
N VAL A 38 25.57 -14.81 -20.04
CA VAL A 38 25.81 -14.30 -18.70
C VAL A 38 27.33 -14.20 -18.53
N THR A 39 27.85 -12.97 -18.38
CA THR A 39 29.28 -12.69 -18.34
C THR A 39 29.61 -11.73 -17.19
N ASP A 40 30.83 -11.79 -16.67
CA ASP A 40 31.38 -10.84 -15.69
C ASP A 40 31.99 -9.61 -16.34
N THR A 41 32.14 -9.63 -17.68
CA THR A 41 32.65 -8.55 -18.50
C THR A 41 31.53 -7.82 -19.20
N ALA A 42 31.74 -6.52 -19.48
CA ALA A 42 30.74 -5.71 -20.17
C ALA A 42 30.39 -6.30 -21.56
N PRO A 43 29.10 -6.36 -21.90
CA PRO A 43 28.65 -6.93 -23.16
C PRO A 43 29.13 -6.11 -24.37
N PRO A 44 29.16 -6.73 -25.58
CA PRO A 44 29.44 -6.03 -26.82
C PRO A 44 28.43 -4.89 -27.08
N ARG A 45 28.82 -3.92 -27.90
CA ARG A 45 27.98 -2.74 -28.23
C ARG A 45 26.68 -3.07 -28.98
N ASP A 46 26.61 -4.22 -29.60
CA ASP A 46 25.49 -4.76 -30.37
C ASP A 46 24.58 -5.67 -29.56
N ALA A 47 24.88 -5.84 -28.24
CA ALA A 47 24.05 -6.63 -27.34
C ALA A 47 22.68 -6.00 -27.18
N LYS A 48 21.63 -6.83 -27.33
CA LYS A 48 20.25 -6.45 -27.05
C LYS A 48 19.91 -6.82 -25.59
N LEU A 49 19.08 -6.03 -24.92
CA LEU A 49 18.59 -6.33 -23.58
C LEU A 49 19.73 -6.62 -22.58
N VAL A 50 20.41 -5.56 -22.13
CA VAL A 50 21.47 -5.66 -21.12
C VAL A 50 20.87 -5.51 -19.72
N GLU A 51 20.92 -6.55 -18.94
CA GLU A 51 20.59 -6.53 -17.50
C GLU A 51 21.87 -6.72 -16.70
N MET A 52 22.21 -5.75 -15.86
CA MET A 52 23.38 -5.81 -14.99
C MET A 52 22.97 -6.18 -13.57
N LYS A 53 23.47 -7.30 -13.05
CA LYS A 53 23.35 -7.68 -11.64
C LYS A 53 24.70 -7.53 -10.93
N ILE A 54 24.70 -6.86 -9.81
CA ILE A 54 25.88 -6.70 -8.97
C ILE A 54 25.81 -7.73 -7.84
N TYR A 55 26.76 -8.65 -7.81
CA TYR A 55 26.88 -9.64 -6.74
C TYR A 55 28.08 -9.27 -5.85
N GLY A 56 27.85 -9.14 -4.56
CA GLY A 56 28.96 -8.94 -3.60
C GLY A 56 28.57 -8.11 -2.37
N GLY A 57 28.73 -8.72 -1.26
CA GLY A 57 28.99 -8.22 0.08
C GLY A 57 28.28 -6.95 0.56
N GLY A 58 27.18 -7.17 1.24
CA GLY A 58 26.34 -6.11 1.80
C GLY A 58 25.13 -5.89 0.87
N ALA A 59 23.94 -5.92 1.44
CA ALA A 59 22.68 -5.82 0.69
C ALA A 59 22.80 -4.74 -0.40
N ALA A 60 23.15 -5.16 -1.62
CA ALA A 60 23.23 -4.29 -2.77
C ALA A 60 21.85 -3.70 -2.97
N ALA A 61 21.77 -2.37 -3.02
CA ALA A 61 20.57 -1.67 -3.42
C ALA A 61 20.10 -2.24 -4.76
N GLY A 62 19.16 -3.20 -4.73
CA GLY A 62 18.59 -3.80 -5.93
C GLY A 62 17.99 -5.19 -5.78
N GLU A 63 18.49 -6.03 -4.89
CA GLU A 63 17.91 -7.36 -4.73
C GLU A 63 17.20 -7.49 -3.39
N ALA A 64 15.87 -7.58 -3.48
CA ALA A 64 15.04 -7.77 -2.29
C ALA A 64 15.47 -9.04 -1.53
N PRO A 65 15.54 -9.02 -0.19
CA PRO A 65 15.82 -10.19 0.61
C PRO A 65 14.96 -11.38 0.18
N TYR A 66 15.50 -12.61 0.24
CA TYR A 66 14.76 -13.81 -0.18
C TYR A 66 13.38 -13.89 0.47
N ALA A 67 13.29 -13.60 1.77
CA ALA A 67 12.04 -13.58 2.51
C ALA A 67 10.99 -12.62 1.90
N LEU A 68 11.43 -11.44 1.41
CA LEU A 68 10.53 -10.49 0.77
C LEU A 68 10.03 -11.02 -0.57
N ARG A 69 10.90 -11.60 -1.39
CA ARG A 69 10.51 -12.19 -2.69
C ARG A 69 9.55 -13.36 -2.52
N ASP A 70 9.81 -14.21 -1.54
CA ASP A 70 8.95 -15.35 -1.22
C ASP A 70 7.56 -14.88 -0.74
N ALA A 71 7.52 -13.89 0.17
CA ALA A 71 6.27 -13.28 0.63
C ALA A 71 5.49 -12.62 -0.51
N GLN A 72 6.15 -11.85 -1.39
CA GLN A 72 5.51 -11.21 -2.55
C GLN A 72 4.89 -12.21 -3.53
N THR A 73 5.56 -13.34 -3.74
CA THR A 73 5.08 -14.38 -4.66
C THR A 73 3.87 -15.12 -4.09
N LYS A 74 3.88 -15.41 -2.79
CA LYS A 74 2.81 -16.15 -2.12
C LYS A 74 1.64 -15.27 -1.70
N PHE A 75 1.93 -14.05 -1.27
CA PHE A 75 0.97 -13.12 -0.68
C PHE A 75 1.12 -11.71 -1.29
N PRO A 76 0.76 -11.51 -2.56
CA PRO A 76 0.84 -10.19 -3.18
C PRO A 76 0.02 -9.17 -2.40
N VAL A 77 0.55 -7.95 -2.29
CA VAL A 77 -0.08 -6.85 -1.55
C VAL A 77 -0.74 -5.90 -2.54
N THR A 78 -2.03 -5.65 -2.34
CA THR A 78 -2.77 -4.65 -3.12
C THR A 78 -3.53 -3.70 -2.19
N LEU A 79 -3.35 -2.41 -2.41
CA LEU A 79 -4.05 -1.35 -1.70
C LEU A 79 -5.14 -0.77 -2.61
N TYR A 80 -6.39 -0.86 -2.19
CA TYR A 80 -7.52 -0.24 -2.87
C TYR A 80 -7.78 1.13 -2.27
N THR A 81 -7.77 2.16 -3.11
CA THR A 81 -7.97 3.56 -2.75
C THR A 81 -9.02 4.19 -3.65
N ALA A 82 -9.40 5.43 -3.37
CA ALA A 82 -10.23 6.21 -4.27
C ALA A 82 -9.68 7.64 -4.39
N PRO A 83 -9.89 8.33 -5.50
CA PRO A 83 -9.47 9.73 -5.64
C PRO A 83 -10.10 10.68 -4.62
N SER A 84 -11.27 10.33 -4.09
CA SER A 84 -11.97 11.05 -3.01
C SER A 84 -11.43 10.76 -1.63
N CYS A 85 -10.73 9.63 -1.44
CA CYS A 85 -10.16 9.20 -0.17
C CYS A 85 -8.81 9.89 0.04
N LYS A 86 -8.76 10.93 0.86
CA LYS A 86 -7.53 11.70 1.10
C LYS A 86 -6.72 11.13 2.24
N GLU A 87 -7.06 11.48 3.46
CA GLU A 87 -6.25 11.19 4.66
C GLU A 87 -6.10 9.68 4.95
N PRO A 88 -7.16 8.86 5.05
CA PRO A 88 -7.01 7.45 5.39
C PRO A 88 -6.19 6.67 4.34
N CYS A 89 -6.37 7.00 3.05
CA CYS A 89 -5.61 6.35 1.98
C CYS A 89 -4.14 6.81 1.96
N ALA A 90 -3.87 8.07 2.29
CA ALA A 90 -2.51 8.59 2.43
C ALA A 90 -1.78 7.89 3.59
N GLN A 91 -2.43 7.72 4.73
CA GLN A 91 -1.87 7.01 5.89
C GLN A 91 -1.59 5.54 5.56
N ALA A 92 -2.52 4.85 4.90
CA ALA A 92 -2.33 3.46 4.47
C ALA A 92 -1.11 3.31 3.55
N ARG A 93 -0.97 4.19 2.56
CA ARG A 93 0.17 4.23 1.64
C ARG A 93 1.47 4.54 2.37
N ALA A 94 1.46 5.52 3.27
CA ALA A 94 2.62 5.90 4.06
C ALA A 94 3.11 4.76 4.96
N ALA A 95 2.19 4.02 5.58
CA ALA A 95 2.52 2.85 6.41
C ALA A 95 3.22 1.74 5.60
N LEU A 96 2.72 1.41 4.41
CA LEU A 96 3.35 0.43 3.53
C LEU A 96 4.72 0.90 3.02
N ASN A 97 4.83 2.16 2.62
CA ASN A 97 6.10 2.77 2.21
C ASN A 97 7.12 2.77 3.35
N LYS A 98 6.73 3.20 4.55
CA LYS A 98 7.60 3.21 5.74
C LYS A 98 8.13 1.83 6.08
N ARG A 99 7.31 0.80 5.89
CA ARG A 99 7.72 -0.59 6.09
C ARG A 99 8.56 -1.15 4.94
N GLY A 100 8.60 -0.46 3.79
CA GLY A 100 9.32 -0.90 2.59
C GLY A 100 8.66 -2.09 1.87
N VAL A 101 7.37 -2.30 2.10
CA VAL A 101 6.62 -3.37 1.45
C VAL A 101 6.22 -2.92 0.06
N PRO A 102 6.59 -3.65 -1.01
CA PRO A 102 6.11 -3.36 -2.34
C PRO A 102 4.63 -3.73 -2.46
N PHE A 103 3.84 -2.86 -3.02
CA PHE A 103 2.41 -3.06 -3.21
C PHE A 103 1.95 -2.47 -4.54
N SER A 104 0.85 -2.99 -5.05
CA SER A 104 0.10 -2.41 -6.17
C SER A 104 -1.04 -1.57 -5.62
N GLU A 105 -1.27 -0.38 -6.19
CA GLU A 105 -2.39 0.46 -5.81
C GLU A 105 -3.44 0.48 -6.90
N VAL A 106 -4.69 0.19 -6.54
CA VAL A 106 -5.85 0.18 -7.44
C VAL A 106 -6.81 1.27 -7.03
N GLN A 107 -7.08 2.21 -7.93
CA GLN A 107 -8.08 3.24 -7.69
C GLN A 107 -9.49 2.76 -8.00
N VAL A 108 -10.37 2.91 -7.03
CA VAL A 108 -11.80 2.62 -7.13
C VAL A 108 -12.54 3.92 -7.45
N TRP A 109 -13.05 4.06 -8.67
CA TRP A 109 -13.65 5.31 -9.15
C TRP A 109 -14.82 5.10 -10.12
N ASN A 110 -15.00 3.90 -10.65
CA ASN A 110 -16.07 3.53 -11.56
C ASN A 110 -16.80 2.27 -11.08
N GLU A 111 -17.90 1.92 -11.74
CA GLU A 111 -18.71 0.78 -11.36
C GLU A 111 -17.96 -0.55 -11.40
N GLU A 112 -17.09 -0.73 -12.40
CA GLU A 112 -16.30 -1.96 -12.54
C GLU A 112 -15.35 -2.15 -11.34
N THR A 113 -14.60 -1.10 -10.97
CA THR A 113 -13.67 -1.16 -9.83
C THR A 113 -14.39 -1.25 -8.49
N ASN A 114 -15.58 -0.63 -8.38
CA ASN A 114 -16.45 -0.78 -7.21
C ASN A 114 -16.97 -2.22 -7.07
N ALA A 115 -17.42 -2.84 -8.17
CA ALA A 115 -17.88 -4.23 -8.16
C ALA A 115 -16.75 -5.18 -7.71
N LYS A 116 -15.55 -5.01 -8.21
CA LYS A 116 -14.35 -5.78 -7.79
C LYS A 116 -14.03 -5.57 -6.31
N LEU A 117 -14.07 -4.33 -5.82
CA LEU A 117 -13.85 -4.04 -4.41
C LEU A 117 -14.88 -4.75 -3.54
N LYS A 118 -16.16 -4.68 -3.92
CA LYS A 118 -17.25 -5.32 -3.21
C LYS A 118 -17.11 -6.85 -3.20
N GLU A 119 -16.72 -7.45 -4.30
CA GLU A 119 -16.45 -8.90 -4.38
C GLU A 119 -15.35 -9.32 -3.40
N ILE A 120 -14.25 -8.57 -3.33
CA ILE A 120 -13.08 -8.89 -2.52
C ILE A 120 -13.32 -8.60 -1.04
N SER A 121 -13.89 -7.42 -0.72
CA SER A 121 -13.99 -6.92 0.64
C SER A 121 -15.40 -7.02 1.25
N ASN A 122 -16.40 -7.34 0.45
CA ASN A 122 -17.82 -7.24 0.81
C ASN A 122 -18.17 -5.84 1.39
N SER A 123 -17.52 -4.80 0.86
CA SER A 123 -17.71 -3.40 1.25
C SER A 123 -17.39 -2.48 0.08
N ASN A 124 -17.94 -1.26 0.09
CA ASN A 124 -17.60 -0.20 -0.86
C ASN A 124 -16.68 0.87 -0.23
N GLU A 125 -16.22 0.64 0.98
CA GLU A 125 -15.36 1.59 1.72
C GLU A 125 -13.90 1.39 1.36
N VAL A 126 -13.16 2.48 1.30
CA VAL A 126 -11.70 2.51 1.11
C VAL A 126 -11.05 3.30 2.26
N PRO A 127 -9.78 3.01 2.61
CA PRO A 127 -8.87 2.05 1.97
C PRO A 127 -9.19 0.59 2.31
N VAL A 128 -8.86 -0.31 1.40
CA VAL A 128 -8.84 -1.75 1.67
C VAL A 128 -7.47 -2.29 1.29
N LEU A 129 -6.84 -3.01 2.21
CA LEU A 129 -5.59 -3.73 1.98
C LEU A 129 -5.88 -5.20 1.78
N THR A 130 -5.34 -5.78 0.71
CA THR A 130 -5.31 -7.23 0.53
C THR A 130 -3.88 -7.74 0.59
N VAL A 131 -3.67 -8.84 1.28
CA VAL A 131 -2.39 -9.55 1.37
C VAL A 131 -2.67 -11.02 1.06
N GLY A 132 -2.38 -11.42 -0.17
CA GLY A 132 -2.84 -12.71 -0.68
C GLY A 132 -4.36 -12.82 -0.66
N ARG A 133 -4.89 -13.69 0.21
CA ARG A 133 -6.35 -13.88 0.39
C ARG A 133 -6.93 -13.12 1.57
N SER A 134 -6.08 -12.56 2.40
CA SER A 134 -6.52 -11.82 3.60
C SER A 134 -6.87 -10.39 3.25
N VAL A 135 -7.93 -9.87 3.86
CA VAL A 135 -8.49 -8.55 3.57
C VAL A 135 -8.60 -7.75 4.86
N GLN A 136 -8.05 -6.53 4.86
CA GLN A 136 -8.19 -5.56 5.93
C GLN A 136 -8.94 -4.33 5.41
N LYS A 137 -10.07 -4.01 6.04
CA LYS A 137 -10.89 -2.82 5.71
C LYS A 137 -10.48 -1.64 6.58
N GLY A 138 -10.46 -0.47 5.98
CA GLY A 138 -10.00 0.73 6.67
C GLY A 138 -8.49 0.71 6.94
N PHE A 139 -7.98 1.81 7.47
CA PHE A 139 -6.59 1.89 7.90
C PHE A 139 -6.51 1.79 9.42
N GLU A 140 -5.78 0.79 9.90
CA GLU A 140 -5.36 0.63 11.27
C GLU A 140 -3.94 0.06 11.25
N GLN A 141 -3.00 0.78 11.86
CA GLN A 141 -1.56 0.46 11.78
C GLN A 141 -1.25 -0.94 12.30
N GLY A 142 -1.77 -1.30 13.46
CA GLY A 142 -1.49 -2.61 14.09
C GLY A 142 -2.08 -3.78 13.30
N ALA A 143 -3.27 -3.60 12.70
CA ALA A 143 -3.87 -4.60 11.82
C ALA A 143 -3.06 -4.80 10.54
N TYR A 144 -2.55 -3.70 9.94
CA TYR A 144 -1.68 -3.78 8.78
C TYR A 144 -0.38 -4.53 9.11
N ASP A 145 0.25 -4.17 10.23
CA ASP A 145 1.48 -4.82 10.66
C ASP A 145 1.27 -6.31 10.95
N SER A 146 0.21 -6.67 11.66
CA SER A 146 -0.14 -8.06 11.96
C SER A 146 -0.42 -8.88 10.71
N LEU A 147 -1.12 -8.29 9.74
CA LEU A 147 -1.45 -8.94 8.47
C LEU A 147 -0.19 -9.20 7.64
N LEU A 148 0.71 -8.24 7.55
CA LEU A 148 1.98 -8.35 6.84
C LEU A 148 2.94 -9.31 7.55
N ASP A 149 2.99 -9.31 8.88
CA ASP A 149 3.80 -10.25 9.66
C ASP A 149 3.33 -11.70 9.44
N SER A 150 2.02 -11.94 9.42
CA SER A 150 1.46 -13.28 9.17
C SER A 150 1.74 -13.77 7.74
N ALA A 151 1.91 -12.87 6.78
CA ALA A 151 2.29 -13.17 5.41
C ALA A 151 3.82 -13.30 5.20
N GLY A 152 4.63 -13.16 6.26
CA GLY A 152 6.08 -13.30 6.21
C GLY A 152 6.83 -12.09 5.67
N TYR A 153 6.17 -10.93 5.56
CA TYR A 153 6.86 -9.69 5.19
C TYR A 153 7.78 -9.21 6.31
N PRO A 154 8.99 -8.72 5.98
CA PRO A 154 9.90 -8.17 6.97
C PRO A 154 9.27 -7.02 7.76
N ARG A 155 9.67 -6.89 9.03
CA ARG A 155 9.19 -5.82 9.90
C ARG A 155 9.71 -4.46 9.47
N ALA A 156 9.04 -3.40 9.94
CA ALA A 156 9.48 -2.03 9.68
C ALA A 156 10.94 -1.81 10.10
N GLY A 157 11.69 -1.04 9.31
CA GLY A 157 13.10 -0.74 9.56
C GLY A 157 14.10 -1.78 9.06
N ILE A 158 13.65 -2.94 8.57
CA ILE A 158 14.53 -3.95 7.94
C ILE A 158 14.74 -3.64 6.45
N LEU A 159 13.70 -3.17 5.78
CA LEU A 159 13.73 -2.79 4.38
C LEU A 159 13.93 -1.28 4.23
N PRO A 160 14.54 -0.83 3.12
CA PRO A 160 14.51 0.59 2.78
C PRO A 160 13.06 1.05 2.56
N GLU A 161 12.77 2.29 2.92
CA GLU A 161 11.44 2.86 2.72
C GLU A 161 11.05 2.87 1.24
N GLY A 162 9.83 2.46 0.95
CA GLY A 162 9.23 2.55 -0.37
C GLY A 162 8.95 4.00 -0.77
N LYS A 163 8.82 4.24 -2.08
CA LYS A 163 8.54 5.57 -2.64
C LYS A 163 7.33 5.54 -3.58
N VAL A 164 6.35 4.71 -3.29
CA VAL A 164 5.12 4.66 -4.10
C VAL A 164 4.34 5.94 -3.84
N ALA A 165 4.26 6.80 -4.86
CA ALA A 165 3.48 8.04 -4.81
C ALA A 165 1.97 7.75 -4.95
N ALA A 166 1.16 8.75 -4.55
CA ALA A 166 -0.27 8.68 -4.83
C ALA A 166 -0.50 8.66 -6.35
N PRO A 167 -1.31 7.73 -6.86
CA PRO A 167 -1.64 7.72 -8.28
C PRO A 167 -2.45 8.96 -8.65
N GLU A 168 -2.24 9.45 -9.85
CA GLU A 168 -3.06 10.54 -10.40
C GLU A 168 -4.52 10.08 -10.55
N ALA A 169 -5.45 11.03 -10.43
CA ALA A 169 -6.86 10.73 -10.65
C ALA A 169 -7.08 10.23 -12.08
N PRO A 170 -7.87 9.16 -12.27
CA PRO A 170 -8.12 8.61 -13.59
C PRO A 170 -8.80 9.63 -14.53
N LYS A 171 -8.48 9.55 -15.81
CA LYS A 171 -9.14 10.38 -16.83
C LYS A 171 -10.65 10.10 -16.80
N GLY A 172 -11.45 11.15 -16.67
CA GLY A 172 -12.90 11.04 -16.56
C GLY A 172 -13.46 10.94 -15.14
N TYR A 173 -12.60 10.96 -14.11
CA TYR A 173 -13.06 11.06 -12.73
C TYR A 173 -13.69 12.43 -12.46
N ILE A 174 -14.96 12.42 -12.04
CA ILE A 174 -15.69 13.62 -11.61
C ILE A 174 -15.74 13.60 -10.08
N PRO A 175 -15.11 14.58 -9.40
CA PRO A 175 -15.16 14.67 -7.94
C PRO A 175 -16.62 14.78 -7.44
N PRO A 176 -16.94 14.23 -6.26
CA PRO A 176 -18.29 14.30 -5.69
C PRO A 176 -18.85 15.73 -5.62
N ALA A 177 -17.99 16.72 -5.36
CA ALA A 177 -18.37 18.14 -5.32
C ALA A 177 -18.78 18.72 -6.69
N GLN A 178 -18.41 18.07 -7.79
CA GLN A 178 -18.75 18.47 -9.16
C GLN A 178 -19.84 17.59 -9.78
N ARG A 179 -20.22 16.52 -9.09
CA ARG A 179 -21.34 15.69 -9.51
C ARG A 179 -22.60 16.49 -9.24
N ALA A 180 -23.27 16.98 -10.29
CA ALA A 180 -24.57 17.62 -10.15
C ALA A 180 -25.45 16.71 -9.27
N GLU A 181 -25.95 17.24 -8.15
CA GLU A 181 -26.96 16.50 -7.39
C GLU A 181 -28.05 16.09 -8.38
N PRO A 182 -28.44 14.81 -8.42
CA PRO A 182 -29.62 14.44 -9.16
C PRO A 182 -30.71 15.38 -8.62
N SER A 183 -31.25 16.24 -9.48
CA SER A 183 -32.34 17.13 -9.13
C SER A 183 -33.35 16.28 -8.37
N ARG A 184 -33.42 16.49 -7.05
CA ARG A 184 -34.47 15.88 -6.24
C ARG A 184 -35.75 16.26 -6.98
N PRO A 185 -36.58 15.30 -7.42
CA PRO A 185 -37.85 15.64 -7.98
C PRO A 185 -38.49 16.63 -7.00
N GLU A 186 -38.75 17.83 -7.47
CA GLU A 186 -39.47 18.84 -6.70
C GLU A 186 -40.67 18.12 -6.12
N ALA A 187 -40.68 17.97 -4.80
CA ALA A 187 -41.76 17.29 -4.14
C ALA A 187 -43.02 18.05 -4.58
N GLU A 188 -43.84 17.40 -5.40
CA GLU A 188 -45.19 17.92 -5.70
C GLU A 188 -45.78 18.34 -4.36
N PRO A 189 -46.33 19.56 -4.27
CA PRO A 189 -46.93 20.00 -3.03
C PRO A 189 -47.98 18.96 -2.64
N VAL A 190 -47.68 18.23 -1.59
CA VAL A 190 -48.64 17.31 -0.98
C VAL A 190 -49.86 18.16 -0.68
N ALA A 191 -50.89 17.98 -1.47
CA ALA A 191 -52.18 18.59 -1.24
C ALA A 191 -52.54 18.25 0.22
N GLN A 192 -52.54 19.27 1.08
CA GLN A 192 -52.96 19.11 2.46
C GLN A 192 -54.40 18.61 2.42
N GLU A 193 -54.60 17.32 2.72
CA GLU A 193 -55.95 16.85 2.97
C GLU A 193 -56.60 17.72 4.03
N PRO A 194 -57.81 18.22 3.79
CA PRO A 194 -58.48 19.04 4.80
C PRO A 194 -58.66 18.22 6.06
N PRO A 195 -58.53 18.86 7.25
CA PRO A 195 -58.58 18.14 8.52
C PRO A 195 -59.88 17.34 8.62
N LYS A 196 -59.76 16.03 8.74
CA LYS A 196 -60.89 15.14 9.03
C LYS A 196 -61.55 15.66 10.28
N LYS A 197 -62.82 16.11 10.13
CA LYS A 197 -63.68 16.46 11.27
C LYS A 197 -63.77 15.25 12.17
N LEU A 198 -63.17 15.34 13.34
CA LEU A 198 -63.34 14.32 14.40
C LEU A 198 -64.84 14.26 14.72
N GLY A 199 -65.43 13.12 14.55
CA GLY A 199 -66.80 12.84 14.97
C GLY A 199 -66.96 12.98 16.51
N PRO A 200 -68.17 13.00 17.01
CA PRO A 200 -68.48 13.34 18.41
C PRO A 200 -68.04 12.31 19.43
N TYR A 201 -67.21 11.35 19.07
CA TYR A 201 -66.71 10.29 19.95
C TYR A 201 -65.22 10.39 20.15
N ALA A 202 -64.76 11.41 20.90
CA ALA A 202 -63.40 11.46 21.42
C ALA A 202 -63.36 10.82 22.82
N PRO A 203 -62.56 9.80 23.08
CA PRO A 203 -62.41 9.31 24.44
C PRO A 203 -61.75 10.37 25.29
N ARG A 204 -62.44 10.75 26.38
CA ARG A 204 -61.88 11.60 27.43
C ARG A 204 -60.75 10.82 28.09
N PHE A 205 -59.54 11.24 27.91
CA PHE A 205 -58.49 10.86 28.81
C PHE A 205 -58.73 11.57 30.13
N SER A 206 -59.20 10.83 31.11
CA SER A 206 -59.29 11.30 32.49
C SER A 206 -57.86 11.49 33.04
N GLU A 207 -57.56 12.74 33.38
CA GLU A 207 -56.51 13.06 34.31
C GLU A 207 -56.77 12.29 35.65
N ALA A 208 -55.86 11.44 35.99
CA ALA A 208 -55.66 11.03 37.38
C ALA A 208 -54.27 11.54 37.76
N SER A 209 -54.18 12.77 38.25
CA SER A 209 -53.97 13.17 39.67
C SER A 209 -53.05 12.19 40.38
N GLU A 210 -51.75 12.63 40.52
CA GLU A 210 -51.37 13.36 41.75
C GLU A 210 -51.53 12.55 43.03
N SER A 211 -50.45 12.31 43.64
CA SER A 211 -50.22 12.46 45.11
C SER A 211 -49.38 11.40 45.76
N GLN A 212 -48.29 11.91 46.31
CA GLN A 212 -47.80 11.61 47.67
C GLN A 212 -46.98 10.31 47.82
N LYS A 213 -45.74 10.31 48.24
CA LYS A 213 -45.15 10.92 49.46
C LYS A 213 -43.65 10.72 49.43
#